data_c45ad6a593f9dd93adfebd4bfc85b56f
#
_entry.id   c45ad6a593f9dd93adfebd4bfc85b56f
#
_cell.length_a   1.000
_cell.length_b   1.000
_cell.length_c   1.000
_cell.angle_alpha   90.00
_cell.angle_beta   90.00
_cell.angle_gamma   90.00
#
_symmetry.space_group_name_H-M   'P 1'
#
loop_
_entity.id
_entity.type
_entity.pdbx_description
1 polymer ?
#
loop_
_entity_poly.entity_id
_entity_poly.type
_entity_poly.pdbx_seq_one_letter_code
_entity_poly.pdbx_strand_id
1 'polypeptide(L)'
;MYHDSTNREEKLKNGCVHLANTSLPIGGASTHAVISAHSGYPEQVFFDELDKLQIGDTFKINVLNKTLTYKVCEINIVDPDDSSKLEIENGKDYVTLVTCYPYSINTHRLCVRGERVEDTITDTATADEVISNKSNRVYTWWDLVYFSALLCFLMFVIYVFRGSPFYPFKAIKEWTIAKIKWIRRLLKQK
;
A
#
# COMPACT_ATOMS: atom_id res chain seq x y z
N MET A 1 9.70 -1.87 14.01
CA MET A 1 8.87 -1.26 15.05
C MET A 1 9.74 -0.89 16.24
N TYR A 2 9.58 0.28 16.79
CA TYR A 2 10.32 0.83 17.92
C TYR A 2 9.46 0.81 19.18
N HIS A 3 10.08 0.77 20.37
CA HIS A 3 9.36 0.92 21.64
C HIS A 3 9.49 2.36 22.14
N ASP A 4 8.38 2.93 22.61
CA ASP A 4 8.33 4.32 23.09
C ASP A 4 8.92 4.40 24.51
N SER A 5 10.22 4.60 24.61
CA SER A 5 10.88 4.84 25.90
C SER A 5 11.58 6.19 25.95
N THR A 6 12.06 6.70 24.83
CA THR A 6 12.77 8.00 24.65
C THR A 6 12.80 8.34 23.17
N ASN A 7 12.80 9.63 22.83
CA ASN A 7 12.90 10.14 21.44
C ASN A 7 11.82 9.58 20.50
N ARG A 8 10.56 9.61 20.93
CA ARG A 8 9.40 9.11 20.17
C ARG A 8 9.31 9.72 18.79
N GLU A 9 9.48 11.04 18.69
CA GLU A 9 9.43 11.77 17.41
C GLU A 9 10.46 11.27 16.40
N GLU A 10 11.69 11.00 16.85
CA GLU A 10 12.76 10.48 16.00
C GLU A 10 12.45 9.05 15.52
N LYS A 11 11.90 8.22 16.38
CA LYS A 11 11.52 6.85 16.05
C LYS A 11 10.35 6.80 15.06
N LEU A 12 9.37 7.70 15.20
CA LEU A 12 8.24 7.82 14.29
C LEU A 12 8.65 8.20 12.87
N LYS A 13 9.75 8.96 12.70
CA LYS A 13 10.31 9.25 11.36
C LYS A 13 10.83 8.00 10.64
N ASN A 14 11.21 6.97 11.38
CA ASN A 14 11.82 5.75 10.84
C ASN A 14 10.86 4.55 10.84
N GLY A 15 9.65 4.66 11.34
CA GLY A 15 8.69 3.56 11.34
C GLY A 15 7.60 3.65 12.39
N CYS A 16 6.95 2.51 12.60
CA CYS A 16 5.92 2.38 13.63
C CYS A 16 6.52 2.30 15.03
N VAL A 17 5.87 2.91 16.00
CA VAL A 17 6.26 2.93 17.40
C VAL A 17 5.19 2.25 18.25
N HIS A 18 5.60 1.30 19.09
CA HIS A 18 4.76 0.73 20.14
C HIS A 18 4.65 1.73 21.28
N LEU A 19 3.43 2.06 21.69
CA LEU A 19 3.19 3.02 22.77
C LEU A 19 3.55 2.44 24.14
N ALA A 20 4.30 3.20 24.93
CA ALA A 20 4.60 2.86 26.32
C ALA A 20 3.29 2.73 27.12
N ASN A 21 3.32 1.94 28.20
CA ASN A 21 2.17 1.64 29.04
C ASN A 21 1.02 0.88 28.38
N THR A 22 1.24 0.29 27.20
CA THR A 22 0.33 -0.67 26.57
C THR A 22 0.98 -2.06 26.52
N SER A 23 0.19 -3.12 26.30
CA SER A 23 0.72 -4.48 26.21
C SER A 23 1.69 -4.61 25.04
N LEU A 24 2.72 -5.46 25.17
CA LEU A 24 3.58 -5.78 24.04
C LEU A 24 2.78 -6.47 22.93
N PRO A 25 3.06 -6.21 21.65
CA PRO A 25 2.31 -6.77 20.52
C PRO A 25 2.75 -8.23 20.21
N ILE A 26 2.74 -9.07 21.25
CA ILE A 26 3.09 -10.51 21.17
C ILE A 26 1.86 -11.40 21.26
N GLY A 27 0.69 -10.81 21.41
CA GLY A 27 -0.59 -11.48 21.60
C GLY A 27 -0.75 -12.05 23.01
N GLY A 28 -1.95 -12.48 23.33
CA GLY A 28 -2.32 -13.12 24.59
C GLY A 28 -3.64 -12.60 25.17
N ALA A 29 -4.28 -13.42 25.99
CA ALA A 29 -5.52 -13.03 26.66
C ALA A 29 -5.31 -11.83 27.60
N SER A 30 -6.26 -10.93 27.67
CA SER A 30 -6.20 -9.70 28.46
C SER A 30 -5.00 -8.80 28.07
N THR A 31 -4.75 -8.66 26.78
CA THR A 31 -3.73 -7.77 26.24
C THR A 31 -4.32 -6.75 25.26
N HIS A 32 -3.78 -5.54 25.27
CA HIS A 32 -4.09 -4.51 24.30
C HIS A 32 -2.81 -3.76 23.94
N ALA A 33 -2.26 -4.06 22.78
CA ALA A 33 -1.08 -3.37 22.25
C ALA A 33 -1.50 -2.20 21.38
N VAL A 34 -0.79 -1.08 21.49
CA VAL A 34 -1.04 0.11 20.66
C VAL A 34 0.19 0.44 19.84
N ILE A 35 0.00 0.56 18.54
CA ILE A 35 1.06 0.85 17.57
C ILE A 35 0.70 2.14 16.85
N SER A 36 1.58 3.13 16.93
CA SER A 36 1.42 4.43 16.29
C SER A 36 2.39 4.59 15.12
N ALA A 37 1.94 5.23 14.04
CA ALA A 37 2.78 5.68 12.95
C ALA A 37 2.23 6.96 12.32
N HIS A 38 3.06 7.67 11.56
CA HIS A 38 2.65 8.85 10.83
C HIS A 38 1.67 8.52 9.69
N SER A 39 0.82 9.49 9.35
CA SER A 39 0.15 9.63 8.05
C SER A 39 0.62 10.93 7.40
N GLY A 40 0.87 10.91 6.09
CA GLY A 40 1.32 12.09 5.35
C GLY A 40 2.79 12.48 5.59
N TYR A 41 3.65 11.53 5.89
CA TYR A 41 5.08 11.81 5.99
C TYR A 41 5.71 11.87 4.58
N PRO A 42 6.44 12.96 4.20
CA PRO A 42 6.82 13.20 2.81
C PRO A 42 7.70 12.13 2.17
N GLU A 43 8.52 11.45 2.95
CA GLU A 43 9.55 10.55 2.44
C GLU A 43 9.18 9.06 2.51
N GLN A 44 8.17 8.71 3.30
CA GLN A 44 7.80 7.31 3.56
C GLN A 44 6.29 7.15 3.80
N VAL A 45 5.74 6.07 3.27
CA VAL A 45 4.34 5.68 3.48
C VAL A 45 4.27 4.74 4.69
N PHE A 46 3.59 5.16 5.75
CA PHE A 46 3.36 4.36 6.95
C PHE A 46 1.88 4.00 7.10
N PHE A 47 1.11 4.79 7.85
CA PHE A 47 -0.32 4.58 8.08
C PHE A 47 -1.19 5.53 7.24
N ASP A 48 -0.73 5.90 6.05
CA ASP A 48 -1.43 6.83 5.15
C ASP A 48 -2.76 6.28 4.64
N GLU A 49 -2.88 4.96 4.57
CA GLU A 49 -4.08 4.28 4.09
C GLU A 49 -4.89 3.61 5.21
N LEU A 50 -4.59 3.94 6.48
CA LEU A 50 -5.29 3.34 7.61
C LEU A 50 -6.79 3.69 7.63
N ASP A 51 -7.15 4.84 7.10
CA ASP A 51 -8.54 5.31 6.95
C ASP A 51 -9.36 4.51 5.92
N LYS A 52 -8.72 3.71 5.08
CA LYS A 52 -9.40 2.84 4.10
C LYS A 52 -9.85 1.51 4.69
N LEU A 53 -9.32 1.13 5.85
CA LEU A 53 -9.74 -0.10 6.53
C LEU A 53 -11.20 -0.02 6.98
N GLN A 54 -11.88 -1.13 6.86
CA GLN A 54 -13.28 -1.30 7.25
C GLN A 54 -13.42 -2.36 8.34
N ILE A 55 -14.51 -2.29 9.10
CA ILE A 55 -14.86 -3.33 10.07
C ILE A 55 -14.98 -4.67 9.32
N GLY A 56 -14.24 -5.67 9.81
CA GLY A 56 -14.17 -6.99 9.18
C GLY A 56 -12.90 -7.26 8.39
N ASP A 57 -12.16 -6.21 7.98
CA ASP A 57 -10.85 -6.37 7.35
C ASP A 57 -9.84 -6.97 8.32
N THR A 58 -8.72 -7.47 7.80
CA THR A 58 -7.69 -8.08 8.63
C THR A 58 -6.34 -7.42 8.41
N PHE A 59 -5.56 -7.31 9.50
CA PHE A 59 -4.15 -6.94 9.45
C PHE A 59 -3.30 -7.93 10.25
N LYS A 60 -1.99 -7.93 10.00
CA LYS A 60 -1.07 -8.91 10.58
C LYS A 60 0.08 -8.23 11.33
N ILE A 61 0.44 -8.79 12.46
CA ILE A 61 1.62 -8.42 13.24
C ILE A 61 2.62 -9.58 13.20
N ASN A 62 3.80 -9.33 12.63
CA ASN A 62 4.88 -10.31 12.60
C ASN A 62 5.82 -10.04 13.78
N VAL A 63 5.90 -10.96 14.70
CA VAL A 63 6.71 -10.84 15.92
C VAL A 63 7.23 -12.19 16.37
N LEU A 64 8.53 -12.28 16.77
CA LEU A 64 9.16 -13.50 17.29
C LEU A 64 8.89 -14.74 16.41
N ASN A 65 9.03 -14.61 15.08
CA ASN A 65 8.75 -15.66 14.10
C ASN A 65 7.29 -16.19 14.09
N LYS A 66 6.37 -15.43 14.65
CA LYS A 66 4.93 -15.71 14.62
C LYS A 66 4.22 -14.60 13.85
N THR A 67 3.21 -14.98 13.11
CA THR A 67 2.26 -14.05 12.47
C THR A 67 0.99 -14.05 13.27
N LEU A 68 0.62 -12.90 13.81
CA LEU A 68 -0.59 -12.70 14.58
C LEU A 68 -1.61 -11.99 13.69
N THR A 69 -2.75 -12.61 13.43
CA THR A 69 -3.80 -12.04 12.59
C THR A 69 -4.87 -11.39 13.46
N TYR A 70 -5.22 -10.14 13.15
CA TYR A 70 -6.24 -9.36 13.84
C TYR A 70 -7.31 -8.94 12.85
N LYS A 71 -8.58 -9.08 13.23
CA LYS A 71 -9.73 -8.61 12.46
C LYS A 71 -10.23 -7.30 13.01
N VAL A 72 -10.38 -6.30 12.16
CA VAL A 72 -10.89 -4.97 12.57
C VAL A 72 -12.30 -5.11 13.14
N CYS A 73 -12.44 -4.70 14.39
CA CYS A 73 -13.70 -4.75 15.14
C CYS A 73 -14.25 -3.37 15.50
N GLU A 74 -13.39 -2.35 15.55
CA GLU A 74 -13.80 -0.99 15.91
C GLU A 74 -12.92 0.05 15.21
N ILE A 75 -13.52 1.16 14.78
CA ILE A 75 -12.82 2.30 14.17
C ILE A 75 -13.35 3.57 14.84
N ASN A 76 -12.46 4.35 15.46
CA ASN A 76 -12.79 5.57 16.18
C ASN A 76 -11.92 6.73 15.76
N ILE A 77 -12.49 7.92 15.79
CA ILE A 77 -11.77 9.19 15.71
C ILE A 77 -11.88 9.84 17.06
N VAL A 78 -10.75 10.08 17.72
CA VAL A 78 -10.68 10.60 19.09
C VAL A 78 -9.76 11.81 19.16
N ASP A 79 -9.87 12.56 20.23
CA ASP A 79 -8.92 13.65 20.52
C ASP A 79 -7.52 13.10 20.84
N PRO A 80 -6.47 13.88 20.61
CA PRO A 80 -5.07 13.43 20.79
C PRO A 80 -4.77 12.89 22.18
N ASP A 81 -5.43 13.40 23.20
CA ASP A 81 -5.21 13.05 24.61
C ASP A 81 -6.22 12.02 25.16
N ASP A 82 -7.18 11.60 24.32
CA ASP A 82 -8.18 10.60 24.72
C ASP A 82 -7.62 9.18 24.59
N SER A 83 -7.42 8.54 25.73
CA SER A 83 -6.97 7.14 25.83
C SER A 83 -8.08 6.15 26.20
N SER A 84 -9.34 6.59 26.29
CA SER A 84 -10.48 5.75 26.73
C SER A 84 -10.68 4.49 25.89
N LYS A 85 -10.23 4.50 24.65
CA LYS A 85 -10.31 3.39 23.69
C LYS A 85 -9.11 2.43 23.74
N LEU A 86 -8.16 2.66 24.64
CA LEU A 86 -6.91 1.88 24.71
C LEU A 86 -6.85 0.97 25.94
N GLU A 87 -7.94 0.85 26.68
CA GLU A 87 -8.03 0.03 27.88
C GLU A 87 -7.95 -1.47 27.56
N ILE A 88 -7.39 -2.23 28.51
CA ILE A 88 -7.31 -3.70 28.43
C ILE A 88 -8.66 -4.28 28.85
N GLU A 89 -9.23 -5.12 28.00
CA GLU A 89 -10.43 -5.88 28.30
C GLU A 89 -10.09 -7.32 28.71
N ASN A 90 -10.75 -7.81 29.78
CA ASN A 90 -10.46 -9.14 30.27
C ASN A 90 -10.80 -10.23 29.26
N GLY A 91 -9.84 -11.13 29.03
CA GLY A 91 -9.97 -12.25 28.10
C GLY A 91 -9.78 -11.89 26.62
N LYS A 92 -9.67 -10.61 26.27
CA LYS A 92 -9.50 -10.16 24.90
C LYS A 92 -8.01 -9.99 24.53
N ASP A 93 -7.72 -10.18 23.27
CA ASP A 93 -6.40 -9.89 22.64
C ASP A 93 -6.62 -8.84 21.57
N TYR A 94 -6.28 -7.59 21.88
CA TYR A 94 -6.47 -6.45 20.98
C TYR A 94 -5.15 -5.85 20.53
N VAL A 95 -5.16 -5.35 19.31
CA VAL A 95 -4.17 -4.40 18.79
C VAL A 95 -4.89 -3.20 18.20
N THR A 96 -4.51 -1.99 18.61
CA THR A 96 -4.99 -0.75 18.01
C THR A 96 -3.88 -0.08 17.22
N LEU A 97 -4.17 0.21 15.96
CA LEU A 97 -3.32 1.01 15.07
C LEU A 97 -3.77 2.47 15.18
N VAL A 98 -2.83 3.39 15.43
CA VAL A 98 -3.13 4.82 15.68
C VAL A 98 -2.35 5.70 14.71
N THR A 99 -3.04 6.63 14.07
CA THR A 99 -2.41 7.65 13.22
C THR A 99 -3.06 9.02 13.40
N CYS A 100 -2.43 10.06 12.86
CA CYS A 100 -3.00 11.41 12.83
C CYS A 100 -4.17 11.49 11.84
N TYR A 101 -5.20 12.28 12.20
CA TYR A 101 -6.41 12.46 11.38
C TYR A 101 -6.98 13.88 11.59
N PRO A 102 -7.66 14.52 10.59
CA PRO A 102 -7.60 14.18 9.17
C PRO A 102 -6.20 14.31 8.58
N TYR A 103 -5.97 13.69 7.42
CA TYR A 103 -4.70 13.77 6.70
C TYR A 103 -4.22 15.21 6.53
N SER A 104 -2.96 15.50 6.84
CA SER A 104 -2.32 16.83 6.83
C SER A 104 -2.85 17.84 7.87
N ILE A 105 -4.03 17.65 8.50
CA ILE A 105 -4.58 18.58 9.50
C ILE A 105 -4.18 18.14 10.91
N ASN A 106 -4.23 16.82 11.20
CA ASN A 106 -3.69 16.18 12.41
C ASN A 106 -4.34 16.59 13.74
N THR A 107 -5.57 17.11 13.71
CA THR A 107 -6.28 17.57 14.92
C THR A 107 -6.79 16.43 15.83
N HIS A 108 -7.01 15.26 15.26
CA HIS A 108 -7.50 14.07 15.93
C HIS A 108 -6.58 12.88 15.73
N ARG A 109 -6.97 11.74 16.28
CA ARG A 109 -6.33 10.44 16.05
C ARG A 109 -7.35 9.46 15.50
N LEU A 110 -6.98 8.77 14.42
CA LEU A 110 -7.71 7.62 13.91
C LEU A 110 -7.17 6.38 14.63
N CYS A 111 -8.08 5.68 15.31
CA CYS A 111 -7.81 4.43 16.04
C CYS A 111 -8.54 3.29 15.34
N VAL A 112 -7.82 2.33 14.82
CA VAL A 112 -8.35 1.11 14.19
C VAL A 112 -8.00 -0.06 15.09
N ARG A 113 -9.00 -0.60 15.82
CA ARG A 113 -8.83 -1.73 16.73
C ARG A 113 -9.13 -3.04 16.02
N GLY A 114 -8.22 -4.00 16.16
CA GLY A 114 -8.42 -5.38 15.75
C GLY A 114 -8.45 -6.33 16.93
N GLU A 115 -9.35 -7.30 16.89
CA GLU A 115 -9.41 -8.44 17.80
C GLU A 115 -8.67 -9.62 17.17
N ARG A 116 -7.91 -10.35 17.98
CA ARG A 116 -7.19 -11.54 17.56
C ARG A 116 -8.15 -12.56 16.97
N VAL A 117 -7.82 -13.06 15.78
CA VAL A 117 -8.46 -14.24 15.20
C VAL A 117 -7.49 -15.40 15.26
N GLU A 118 -7.98 -16.57 15.69
CA GLU A 118 -7.17 -17.78 15.62
C GLU A 118 -6.78 -18.01 14.17
N ASP A 119 -5.49 -18.08 13.94
CA ASP A 119 -5.00 -18.58 12.66
C ASP A 119 -5.45 -20.03 12.58
N THR A 120 -6.44 -20.33 11.74
CA THR A 120 -6.67 -21.70 11.31
C THR A 120 -5.37 -22.15 10.70
N ILE A 121 -4.63 -22.98 11.44
CA ILE A 121 -3.35 -23.52 11.03
C ILE A 121 -3.59 -24.39 9.79
N THR A 122 -3.49 -23.78 8.63
CA THR A 122 -3.07 -24.48 7.43
C THR A 122 -1.57 -24.32 7.34
N ASP A 123 -0.86 -25.04 8.23
CA ASP A 123 0.58 -25.26 8.12
C ASP A 123 0.85 -26.15 6.90
N THR A 124 0.62 -25.61 5.71
CA THR A 124 1.18 -26.11 4.44
C THR A 124 1.01 -25.04 3.36
N ALA A 125 1.43 -23.81 3.62
CA ALA A 125 1.75 -22.91 2.52
C ALA A 125 3.19 -23.21 2.11
N THR A 126 3.35 -24.12 1.16
CA THR A 126 4.59 -24.29 0.42
C THR A 126 4.99 -22.97 -0.23
N ALA A 127 6.30 -22.73 -0.35
CA ALA A 127 6.87 -21.49 -0.88
C ALA A 127 6.27 -21.02 -2.23
N ASP A 128 5.57 -21.91 -2.92
CA ASP A 128 4.92 -21.67 -4.22
C ASP A 128 3.62 -20.84 -4.12
N GLU A 129 2.93 -20.84 -2.96
CA GLU A 129 1.68 -20.07 -2.78
C GLU A 129 1.92 -18.58 -2.49
N VAL A 130 3.09 -18.23 -1.93
CA VAL A 130 3.47 -16.82 -1.67
C VAL A 130 3.75 -16.06 -2.98
N ILE A 131 4.15 -16.77 -4.04
CA ILE A 131 4.41 -16.17 -5.36
C ILE A 131 3.09 -15.97 -6.15
N SER A 132 2.08 -16.82 -5.92
CA SER A 132 0.78 -16.76 -6.59
C SER A 132 -0.08 -15.54 -6.16
N ASN A 133 0.05 -15.08 -4.92
CA ASN A 133 -0.82 -14.02 -4.37
C ASN A 133 -0.37 -12.59 -4.74
N LYS A 134 0.74 -12.44 -5.47
CA LYS A 134 1.21 -11.12 -5.96
C LYS A 134 0.60 -10.69 -7.29
N SER A 135 -0.26 -11.50 -7.91
CA SER A 135 -0.78 -11.25 -9.26
C SER A 135 -2.29 -11.39 -9.45
N ASN A 136 -3.09 -11.49 -8.41
CA ASN A 136 -4.54 -11.45 -8.58
C ASN A 136 -5.07 -10.02 -8.57
N ARG A 137 -4.65 -9.21 -9.55
CA ARG A 137 -5.49 -8.13 -10.01
C ARG A 137 -6.67 -8.79 -10.74
N VAL A 138 -7.79 -8.90 -10.03
CA VAL A 138 -9.05 -9.35 -10.66
C VAL A 138 -9.37 -8.31 -11.72
N TYR A 139 -9.13 -8.68 -12.99
CA TYR A 139 -9.55 -7.85 -14.11
C TYR A 139 -11.07 -7.78 -14.07
N THR A 140 -11.58 -6.59 -13.86
CA THR A 140 -13.03 -6.35 -13.88
C THR A 140 -13.53 -6.46 -15.33
N TRP A 141 -14.82 -6.73 -15.51
CA TRP A 141 -15.46 -6.71 -16.85
C TRP A 141 -15.16 -5.41 -17.62
N TRP A 142 -14.97 -4.31 -16.92
CA TRP A 142 -14.61 -3.01 -17.46
C TRP A 142 -13.21 -3.00 -18.07
N ASP A 143 -12.23 -3.69 -17.49
CA ASP A 143 -10.87 -3.79 -18.04
C ASP A 143 -10.90 -4.52 -19.39
N LEU A 144 -11.70 -5.58 -19.52
CA LEU A 144 -11.88 -6.29 -20.78
C LEU A 144 -12.55 -5.40 -21.85
N VAL A 145 -13.53 -4.59 -21.46
CA VAL A 145 -14.18 -3.61 -22.34
C VAL A 145 -13.19 -2.55 -22.79
N TYR A 146 -12.36 -2.01 -21.90
CA TYR A 146 -11.33 -1.04 -22.25
C TYR A 146 -10.27 -1.62 -23.19
N PHE A 147 -9.79 -2.85 -22.93
CA PHE A 147 -8.82 -3.51 -23.82
C PHE A 147 -9.41 -3.80 -25.21
N SER A 148 -10.67 -4.22 -25.29
CA SER A 148 -11.34 -4.45 -26.57
C SER A 148 -11.57 -3.14 -27.35
N ALA A 149 -11.98 -2.08 -26.67
CA ALA A 149 -12.13 -0.74 -27.27
C ALA A 149 -10.80 -0.18 -27.79
N LEU A 150 -9.71 -0.36 -27.01
CA LEU A 150 -8.37 0.06 -27.41
C LEU A 150 -7.89 -0.70 -28.66
N LEU A 151 -8.12 -2.01 -28.73
CA LEU A 151 -7.79 -2.86 -29.88
C LEU A 151 -8.58 -2.45 -31.12
N CYS A 152 -9.89 -2.20 -30.99
CA CYS A 152 -10.74 -1.70 -32.08
C CYS A 152 -10.28 -0.32 -32.54
N PHE A 153 -9.91 0.58 -31.62
CA PHE A 153 -9.38 1.90 -31.97
C PHE A 153 -8.06 1.79 -32.74
N LEU A 154 -7.13 0.93 -32.29
CA LEU A 154 -5.85 0.67 -33.00
C LEU A 154 -6.10 0.10 -34.40
N MET A 155 -7.03 -0.85 -34.55
CA MET A 155 -7.39 -1.41 -35.84
C MET A 155 -8.03 -0.36 -36.76
N PHE A 156 -8.89 0.52 -36.20
CA PHE A 156 -9.47 1.64 -36.93
C PHE A 156 -8.41 2.64 -37.40
N VAL A 157 -7.46 2.99 -36.53
CA VAL A 157 -6.33 3.85 -36.89
C VAL A 157 -5.50 3.22 -38.00
N ILE A 158 -5.16 1.95 -37.90
CA ILE A 158 -4.42 1.22 -38.94
C ILE A 158 -5.22 1.19 -40.25
N TYR A 159 -6.53 0.95 -40.18
CA TYR A 159 -7.42 0.94 -41.35
C TYR A 159 -7.49 2.31 -42.04
N VAL A 160 -7.68 3.39 -41.29
CA VAL A 160 -7.73 4.77 -41.81
C VAL A 160 -6.40 5.16 -42.43
N PHE A 161 -5.27 4.82 -41.78
CA PHE A 161 -3.95 5.15 -42.33
C PHE A 161 -3.53 4.24 -43.52
N ARG A 162 -4.06 3.02 -43.62
CA ARG A 162 -3.80 2.11 -44.73
C ARG A 162 -4.57 2.52 -46.00
N GLY A 163 -5.73 3.15 -45.83
CA GLY A 163 -6.56 3.65 -46.93
C GLY A 163 -6.22 5.06 -47.42
N SER A 164 -5.37 5.80 -46.70
CA SER A 164 -5.01 7.17 -47.05
C SER A 164 -3.81 7.19 -48.00
N PRO A 165 -3.90 7.87 -49.17
CA PRO A 165 -2.74 8.07 -50.09
C PRO A 165 -1.65 8.97 -49.48
N PHE A 166 -1.87 9.51 -48.27
CA PHE A 166 -0.95 10.30 -47.47
C PHE A 166 -0.20 9.42 -46.46
N TYR A 167 0.59 8.44 -46.92
CA TYR A 167 1.55 7.78 -46.07
C TYR A 167 2.88 8.55 -46.09
N PRO A 168 3.23 9.32 -45.05
CA PRO A 168 4.49 10.04 -45.00
C PRO A 168 5.68 9.10 -44.69
N PHE A 169 5.46 7.78 -44.73
CA PHE A 169 6.48 6.77 -44.42
C PHE A 169 7.70 6.88 -45.37
N LYS A 170 7.46 7.28 -46.62
CA LYS A 170 8.54 7.52 -47.57
C LYS A 170 9.38 8.76 -47.21
N ALA A 171 8.69 9.82 -46.77
CA ALA A 171 9.33 11.06 -46.34
C ALA A 171 10.10 10.88 -44.99
N ILE A 172 9.57 10.12 -44.05
CA ILE A 172 10.24 9.81 -42.77
C ILE A 172 11.49 8.96 -43.03
N LYS A 173 11.41 7.98 -43.92
CA LYS A 173 12.56 7.12 -44.27
C LYS A 173 13.68 7.92 -44.96
N GLU A 174 13.32 8.81 -45.85
CA GLU A 174 14.29 9.70 -46.52
C GLU A 174 14.92 10.69 -45.55
N TRP A 175 14.11 11.26 -44.63
CA TRP A 175 14.58 12.19 -43.60
C TRP A 175 15.54 11.51 -42.61
N THR A 176 15.24 10.30 -42.14
CA THR A 176 16.12 9.54 -41.23
C THR A 176 17.43 9.16 -41.89
N ILE A 177 17.41 8.75 -43.17
CA ILE A 177 18.63 8.42 -43.93
C ILE A 177 19.49 9.68 -44.13
N ALA A 178 18.87 10.81 -44.45
CA ALA A 178 19.59 12.08 -44.63
C ALA A 178 20.23 12.53 -43.31
N LYS A 179 19.54 12.41 -42.18
CA LYS A 179 20.06 12.76 -40.86
C LYS A 179 21.22 11.86 -40.43
N ILE A 180 21.16 10.56 -40.70
CA ILE A 180 22.25 9.62 -40.42
C ILE A 180 23.48 9.94 -41.29
N LYS A 181 23.30 10.28 -42.58
CA LYS A 181 24.39 10.71 -43.46
C LYS A 181 25.03 12.01 -42.99
N TRP A 182 24.24 12.95 -42.50
CA TRP A 182 24.73 14.22 -41.94
C TRP A 182 25.58 14.00 -40.69
N ILE A 183 25.09 13.20 -39.72
CA ILE A 183 25.84 12.84 -38.51
C ILE A 183 27.15 12.13 -38.83
N ARG A 184 27.16 11.19 -39.82
CA ARG A 184 28.38 10.52 -40.24
C ARG A 184 29.43 11.46 -40.90
N ARG A 185 28.99 12.55 -41.57
CA ARG A 185 29.90 13.58 -42.06
C ARG A 185 30.52 14.38 -40.92
N LEU A 186 29.76 14.75 -39.90
CA LEU A 186 30.29 15.46 -38.75
C LEU A 186 31.31 14.64 -37.94
N LEU A 187 31.11 13.33 -37.85
CA LEU A 187 32.03 12.43 -37.14
C LEU A 187 33.32 12.12 -37.92
N LYS A 188 33.37 12.42 -39.25
CA LYS A 188 34.59 12.26 -40.08
C LYS A 188 35.46 13.53 -40.13
N GLN A 189 34.99 14.64 -39.56
CA GLN A 189 35.74 15.91 -39.53
C GLN A 189 36.46 16.16 -38.19
N LYS A 190 36.47 15.17 -37.29
CA LYS A 190 37.32 15.09 -36.12
C LYS A 190 38.32 13.96 -36.34
#